data_6c9477a32cd46fe2fd375939f335ae24
#
_entry.id   6c9477a32cd46fe2fd375939f335ae24
#
_cell.length_a   1.000
_cell.length_b   1.000
_cell.length_c   1.000
_cell.angle_alpha   90.00
_cell.angle_beta   90.00
_cell.angle_gamma   90.00
#
_symmetry.space_group_name_H-M   'P 1'
#
loop_
_entity.id
_entity.type
_entity.pdbx_description
1 polymer ?
#
loop_
_entity_poly.entity_id
_entity_poly.type
_entity_poly.pdbx_seq_one_letter_code
_entity_poly.pdbx_strand_id
1 'polypeptide(L)'
;RRQRQMCIRDSTYGELATCVQKISSLFKDREDKIIGIVAENRLETYASILSALICGKAYVILHPSYPKHRNDRIAGLAGIRLVLHTKNIHVLNLDTRNLELICTSEIEQAENSTTFHAAEDILHTAEEENAYIIFTSGSTGEPKGVPISRRNLNAFYTAYHRLGWQLDENDRMLQMFELTFDVSIVSFLYPLTLGACIYTVSPEGVKYINVIETLEKYDLTFAAVAPSLLQLLRPYFPEIHLPALRYLVVT
;
A
#
# COMPACT_ATOMS: atom_id res chain seq x y z
N ARG A 1 -17.19 -21.33 4.43
CA ARG A 1 -16.36 -20.10 4.54
C ARG A 1 -16.57 -19.32 3.25
N ARG A 2 -17.29 -18.16 3.29
CA ARG A 2 -17.41 -17.27 2.13
C ARG A 2 -15.99 -16.76 1.81
N GLN A 3 -15.55 -16.90 0.56
CA GLN A 3 -14.35 -16.26 0.06
C GLN A 3 -14.56 -14.74 0.19
N ARG A 4 -13.82 -14.09 1.08
CA ARG A 4 -13.85 -12.63 1.22
C ARG A 4 -13.04 -12.06 0.06
N GLN A 5 -13.66 -11.20 -0.73
CA GLN A 5 -13.02 -10.54 -1.86
C GLN A 5 -12.29 -9.28 -1.39
N MET A 6 -11.08 -9.10 -1.88
CA MET A 6 -10.35 -7.86 -1.83
C MET A 6 -10.29 -7.33 -3.26
N CYS A 7 -10.99 -6.23 -3.54
CA CYS A 7 -11.19 -5.77 -4.92
C CYS A 7 -9.99 -5.04 -5.53
N ILE A 8 -8.83 -5.66 -5.48
CA ILE A 8 -7.75 -5.38 -6.43
C ILE A 8 -7.95 -6.38 -7.58
N ARG A 9 -8.75 -6.03 -8.60
CA ARG A 9 -9.10 -6.92 -9.72
C ARG A 9 -9.68 -8.27 -9.25
N ASP A 10 -10.64 -8.24 -8.33
CA ASP A 10 -11.34 -9.41 -7.80
C ASP A 10 -10.48 -10.42 -7.02
N SER A 11 -9.38 -9.95 -6.40
CA SER A 11 -8.53 -10.81 -5.59
C SER A 11 -9.14 -11.10 -4.21
N THR A 12 -8.87 -12.29 -3.69
CA THR A 12 -9.31 -12.75 -2.38
C THR A 12 -8.21 -12.57 -1.33
N TYR A 13 -8.59 -12.59 -0.04
CA TYR A 13 -7.61 -12.66 1.06
C TYR A 13 -6.73 -13.91 0.99
N GLY A 14 -7.24 -15.03 0.46
CA GLY A 14 -6.46 -16.25 0.26
C GLY A 14 -5.36 -16.07 -0.79
N GLU A 15 -5.69 -15.42 -1.91
CA GLU A 15 -4.70 -15.08 -2.95
C GLU A 15 -3.67 -14.08 -2.44
N LEU A 16 -4.11 -13.05 -1.67
CA LEU A 16 -3.19 -12.13 -1.02
C LEU A 16 -2.24 -12.86 -0.08
N ALA A 17 -2.76 -13.74 0.79
CA ALA A 17 -1.95 -14.51 1.72
C ALA A 17 -0.93 -15.41 1.00
N THR A 18 -1.34 -16.06 -0.09
CA THR A 18 -0.45 -16.87 -0.94
C THR A 18 0.65 -16.02 -1.55
N CYS A 19 0.30 -14.83 -2.06
CA CYS A 19 1.27 -13.90 -2.64
C CYS A 19 2.25 -13.39 -1.56
N VAL A 20 1.75 -13.02 -0.38
CA VAL A 20 2.57 -12.61 0.78
C VAL A 20 3.54 -13.72 1.17
N GLN A 21 3.07 -14.96 1.26
CA GLN A 21 3.92 -16.10 1.62
C GLN A 21 5.06 -16.30 0.63
N LYS A 22 4.78 -16.25 -0.67
CA LYS A 22 5.79 -16.35 -1.73
C LYS A 22 6.85 -15.24 -1.64
N ILE A 23 6.40 -13.99 -1.48
CA ILE A 23 7.32 -12.85 -1.41
C ILE A 23 8.12 -12.87 -0.11
N SER A 24 7.50 -13.25 1.01
CA SER A 24 8.17 -13.35 2.32
C SER A 24 9.31 -14.37 2.31
N SER A 25 9.19 -15.46 1.53
CA SER A 25 10.26 -16.44 1.41
C SER A 25 11.57 -15.86 0.82
N LEU A 26 11.47 -14.77 0.05
CA LEU A 26 12.64 -14.05 -0.48
C LEU A 26 13.46 -13.36 0.62
N PHE A 27 12.86 -13.08 1.78
CA PHE A 27 13.50 -12.31 2.85
C PHE A 27 14.17 -13.18 3.92
N LYS A 28 13.97 -14.50 3.90
CA LYS A 28 14.37 -15.42 4.96
C LYS A 28 15.86 -15.34 5.32
N ASP A 29 16.72 -15.22 4.29
CA ASP A 29 18.17 -15.23 4.45
C ASP A 29 18.80 -13.89 4.06
N ARG A 30 18.03 -12.80 4.05
CA ARG A 30 18.49 -11.47 3.60
C ARG A 30 18.68 -10.51 4.76
N GLU A 31 19.80 -9.83 4.74
CA GLU A 31 20.15 -8.79 5.72
C GLU A 31 19.56 -7.41 5.37
N ASP A 32 18.97 -7.25 4.19
CA ASP A 32 18.39 -5.98 3.76
C ASP A 32 17.33 -5.52 4.76
N LYS A 33 17.53 -4.35 5.37
CA LYS A 33 16.57 -3.77 6.32
C LYS A 33 15.50 -2.92 5.64
N ILE A 34 15.80 -2.38 4.46
CA ILE A 34 14.93 -1.48 3.72
C ILE A 34 14.74 -2.02 2.30
N ILE A 35 13.48 -2.20 1.93
CA ILE A 35 13.07 -2.75 0.64
C ILE A 35 12.42 -1.65 -0.19
N GLY A 36 12.92 -1.43 -1.41
CA GLY A 36 12.25 -0.60 -2.40
C GLY A 36 11.08 -1.36 -3.03
N ILE A 37 9.92 -0.73 -3.16
CA ILE A 37 8.74 -1.33 -3.79
C ILE A 37 8.22 -0.37 -4.85
N VAL A 38 8.09 -0.85 -6.10
CA VAL A 38 7.54 -0.05 -7.18
C VAL A 38 6.03 0.10 -7.01
N ALA A 39 5.55 1.36 -7.01
CA ALA A 39 4.14 1.66 -6.85
C ALA A 39 3.34 1.29 -8.11
N GLU A 40 2.71 0.14 -8.09
CA GLU A 40 1.74 -0.29 -9.08
C GLU A 40 0.43 -0.68 -8.38
N ASN A 41 -0.69 -0.51 -9.07
CA ASN A 41 -2.00 -0.86 -8.50
C ASN A 41 -2.31 -2.34 -8.75
N ARG A 42 -1.50 -3.23 -8.13
CA ARG A 42 -1.54 -4.68 -8.29
C ARG A 42 -1.49 -5.39 -6.96
N LEU A 43 -2.03 -6.60 -6.92
CA LEU A 43 -2.02 -7.46 -5.73
C LEU A 43 -0.59 -7.64 -5.17
N GLU A 44 0.36 -7.89 -6.06
CA GLU A 44 1.77 -8.14 -5.72
C GLU A 44 2.43 -6.92 -5.05
N THR A 45 2.03 -5.70 -5.38
CA THR A 45 2.53 -4.49 -4.72
C THR A 45 2.09 -4.45 -3.25
N TYR A 46 0.81 -4.69 -2.98
CA TYR A 46 0.29 -4.73 -1.61
C TYR A 46 0.84 -5.93 -0.84
N ALA A 47 0.98 -7.08 -1.50
CA ALA A 47 1.62 -8.24 -0.92
C ALA A 47 3.09 -7.99 -0.57
N SER A 48 3.84 -7.24 -1.41
CA SER A 48 5.23 -6.85 -1.13
C SER A 48 5.34 -5.97 0.11
N ILE A 49 4.42 -5.01 0.27
CA ILE A 49 4.35 -4.15 1.46
C ILE A 49 4.09 -4.99 2.71
N LEU A 50 3.09 -5.88 2.67
CA LEU A 50 2.77 -6.76 3.79
C LEU A 50 3.92 -7.71 4.11
N SER A 51 4.58 -8.28 3.10
CA SER A 51 5.73 -9.18 3.27
C SER A 51 6.89 -8.47 3.95
N ALA A 52 7.21 -7.23 3.53
CA ALA A 52 8.24 -6.43 4.18
C ALA A 52 7.90 -6.17 5.66
N LEU A 53 6.67 -5.78 5.96
CA LEU A 53 6.21 -5.54 7.34
C LEU A 53 6.25 -6.81 8.19
N ILE A 54 5.78 -7.94 7.67
CA ILE A 54 5.74 -9.22 8.38
C ILE A 54 7.16 -9.73 8.67
N CYS A 55 8.08 -9.59 7.71
CA CYS A 55 9.47 -10.03 7.84
C CYS A 55 10.38 -9.02 8.56
N GLY A 56 9.83 -8.05 9.28
CA GLY A 56 10.62 -7.10 10.06
C GLY A 56 11.40 -6.09 9.22
N LYS A 57 11.07 -5.95 7.93
CA LYS A 57 11.72 -4.99 7.03
C LYS A 57 10.94 -3.68 6.97
N ALA A 58 11.64 -2.58 6.72
CA ALA A 58 10.99 -1.33 6.33
C ALA A 58 10.81 -1.29 4.80
N TYR A 59 9.78 -0.60 4.33
CA TYR A 59 9.62 -0.38 2.90
C TYR A 59 9.72 1.10 2.52
N VAL A 60 10.10 1.33 1.28
CA VAL A 60 10.07 2.64 0.61
C VAL A 60 9.40 2.47 -0.75
N ILE A 61 8.44 3.32 -1.03
CA ILE A 61 7.75 3.30 -2.32
C ILE A 61 8.54 4.13 -3.35
N LEU A 62 8.82 3.52 -4.50
CA LEU A 62 9.39 4.15 -5.69
C LEU A 62 8.27 4.31 -6.73
N HIS A 63 8.03 5.55 -7.18
CA HIS A 63 6.91 5.82 -8.06
C HIS A 63 7.35 5.86 -9.53
N PRO A 64 6.69 5.09 -10.44
CA PRO A 64 7.10 5.01 -11.85
C PRO A 64 7.10 6.36 -12.57
N SER A 65 6.17 7.27 -12.24
CA SER A 65 6.07 8.60 -12.86
C SER A 65 7.03 9.65 -12.29
N TYR A 66 7.81 9.30 -11.24
CA TYR A 66 8.80 10.24 -10.74
C TYR A 66 9.97 10.37 -11.71
N PRO A 67 10.56 11.58 -11.85
CA PRO A 67 11.79 11.76 -12.60
C PRO A 67 12.90 10.84 -12.06
N LYS A 68 13.76 10.35 -12.97
CA LYS A 68 14.86 9.44 -12.64
C LYS A 68 15.70 9.92 -11.45
N HIS A 69 16.15 11.18 -11.48
CA HIS A 69 16.96 11.76 -10.42
C HIS A 69 16.29 11.70 -9.04
N ARG A 70 14.94 11.78 -8.99
CA ARG A 70 14.19 11.71 -7.73
C ARG A 70 14.17 10.29 -7.18
N ASN A 71 13.88 9.29 -8.01
CA ASN A 71 13.92 7.88 -7.59
C ASN A 71 15.34 7.46 -7.18
N ASP A 72 16.36 7.86 -7.95
CA ASP A 72 17.78 7.61 -7.63
C ASP A 72 18.15 8.21 -6.27
N ARG A 73 17.71 9.43 -6.02
CA ARG A 73 17.97 10.13 -4.76
C ARG A 73 17.27 9.45 -3.58
N ILE A 74 16.03 9.07 -3.74
CA ILE A 74 15.26 8.31 -2.73
C ILE A 74 15.96 6.99 -2.42
N ALA A 75 16.31 6.22 -3.45
CA ALA A 75 16.98 4.93 -3.29
C ALA A 75 18.32 5.07 -2.55
N GLY A 76 19.12 6.07 -2.92
CA GLY A 76 20.42 6.35 -2.29
C GLY A 76 20.28 6.79 -0.84
N LEU A 77 19.37 7.74 -0.54
CA LEU A 77 19.13 8.24 0.82
C LEU A 77 18.59 7.16 1.77
N ALA A 78 17.74 6.28 1.26
CA ALA A 78 17.21 5.16 2.03
C ALA A 78 18.17 3.96 2.12
N GLY A 79 19.25 3.93 1.34
CA GLY A 79 20.17 2.79 1.29
C GLY A 79 19.52 1.53 0.72
N ILE A 80 18.62 1.68 -0.24
CA ILE A 80 17.94 0.55 -0.91
C ILE A 80 18.96 -0.24 -1.71
N ARG A 81 18.94 -1.56 -1.56
CA ARG A 81 19.73 -2.51 -2.37
C ARG A 81 18.83 -3.51 -3.11
N LEU A 82 17.64 -3.76 -2.58
CA LEU A 82 16.64 -4.65 -3.19
C LEU A 82 15.40 -3.85 -3.57
N VAL A 83 14.93 -4.03 -4.80
CA VAL A 83 13.69 -3.44 -5.31
C VAL A 83 12.76 -4.55 -5.82
N LEU A 84 11.56 -4.58 -5.28
CA LEU A 84 10.47 -5.42 -5.74
C LEU A 84 9.61 -4.67 -6.77
N HIS A 85 9.32 -5.32 -7.89
CA HIS A 85 8.47 -4.77 -8.94
C HIS A 85 7.54 -5.85 -9.50
N THR A 86 6.48 -5.48 -10.23
CA THR A 86 5.56 -6.47 -10.79
C THR A 86 5.99 -6.89 -12.20
N LYS A 87 5.68 -6.15 -13.25
CA LYS A 87 5.95 -6.61 -14.63
C LYS A 87 6.87 -5.71 -15.44
N ASN A 88 7.03 -4.47 -15.15
CA ASN A 88 7.61 -3.52 -16.09
C ASN A 88 8.63 -2.58 -15.45
N ILE A 89 9.78 -3.13 -15.08
CA ILE A 89 10.88 -2.34 -14.51
C ILE A 89 11.35 -1.21 -15.44
N HIS A 90 11.19 -1.38 -16.77
CA HIS A 90 11.56 -0.37 -17.75
C HIS A 90 10.75 0.93 -17.65
N VAL A 91 9.59 0.89 -17.00
CA VAL A 91 8.78 2.07 -16.71
C VAL A 91 9.33 2.84 -15.50
N LEU A 92 10.11 2.17 -14.64
CA LEU A 92 10.72 2.82 -13.49
C LEU A 92 11.96 3.60 -13.92
N ASN A 93 11.88 4.92 -13.89
CA ASN A 93 13.02 5.79 -14.08
C ASN A 93 13.96 5.68 -12.85
N LEU A 94 14.87 4.70 -12.86
CA LEU A 94 15.80 4.40 -11.77
C LEU A 94 17.14 3.90 -12.31
N ASP A 95 18.23 4.27 -11.66
CA ASP A 95 19.54 3.65 -11.92
C ASP A 95 19.64 2.32 -11.18
N THR A 96 19.65 1.24 -11.94
CA THR A 96 19.58 -0.14 -11.41
C THR A 96 20.94 -0.80 -11.23
N ARG A 97 22.06 -0.15 -11.57
CA ARG A 97 23.40 -0.75 -11.60
C ARG A 97 23.85 -1.37 -10.28
N ASN A 98 23.38 -0.82 -9.15
CA ASN A 98 23.76 -1.29 -7.80
C ASN A 98 22.53 -1.83 -7.03
N LEU A 99 21.46 -2.19 -7.74
CA LEU A 99 20.23 -2.68 -7.17
C LEU A 99 19.98 -4.10 -7.65
N GLU A 100 19.55 -4.94 -6.75
CA GLU A 100 18.93 -6.21 -7.10
C GLU A 100 17.44 -5.98 -7.37
N LEU A 101 16.96 -6.51 -8.48
CA LEU A 101 15.57 -6.35 -8.93
C LEU A 101 14.90 -7.71 -8.92
N ILE A 102 13.76 -7.81 -8.26
CA ILE A 102 12.96 -9.04 -8.23
C ILE A 102 11.56 -8.75 -8.77
N CYS A 103 11.20 -9.49 -9.82
CA CYS A 103 9.85 -9.47 -10.38
C CYS A 103 8.92 -10.36 -9.57
N THR A 104 8.03 -9.76 -8.78
CA THR A 104 7.15 -10.50 -7.86
C THR A 104 6.03 -11.27 -8.55
N SER A 105 5.69 -10.92 -9.81
CA SER A 105 4.72 -11.67 -10.61
C SER A 105 5.29 -12.94 -11.24
N GLU A 106 6.61 -13.12 -11.20
CA GLU A 106 7.31 -14.26 -11.80
C GLU A 106 7.85 -15.25 -10.75
N ILE A 107 7.57 -15.00 -9.46
CA ILE A 107 7.98 -15.91 -8.39
C ILE A 107 7.17 -17.19 -8.50
N GLU A 108 7.84 -18.27 -8.84
CA GLU A 108 7.26 -19.63 -8.86
C GLU A 108 6.88 -20.08 -7.45
N GLN A 109 5.96 -21.04 -7.34
CA GLN A 109 5.68 -21.66 -6.04
C GLN A 109 6.93 -22.43 -5.61
N ALA A 110 7.51 -22.06 -4.49
CA ALA A 110 8.49 -22.93 -3.85
C ALA A 110 7.80 -24.26 -3.53
N GLU A 111 8.29 -25.37 -4.10
CA GLU A 111 7.70 -26.71 -3.95
C GLU A 111 7.65 -27.22 -2.49
N ASN A 112 8.33 -26.52 -1.58
CA ASN A 112 8.34 -26.78 -0.15
C ASN A 112 7.93 -25.52 0.60
N SER A 113 6.64 -25.16 0.60
CA SER A 113 6.12 -24.13 1.49
C SER A 113 6.17 -24.65 2.93
N THR A 114 7.29 -24.40 3.60
CA THR A 114 7.29 -24.35 5.07
C THR A 114 6.15 -23.43 5.46
N THR A 115 5.20 -23.92 6.22
CA THR A 115 4.08 -23.15 6.74
C THR A 115 4.66 -21.89 7.37
N PHE A 116 4.38 -20.72 6.77
CA PHE A 116 4.85 -19.46 7.30
C PHE A 116 4.12 -19.21 8.62
N HIS A 117 4.81 -19.33 9.72
CA HIS A 117 4.30 -19.03 11.05
C HIS A 117 4.41 -17.53 11.31
N ALA A 118 3.69 -16.74 10.49
CA ALA A 118 3.71 -15.28 10.52
C ALA A 118 3.57 -14.68 11.94
N ALA A 119 2.84 -15.36 12.81
CA ALA A 119 2.62 -14.90 14.17
C ALA A 119 3.88 -14.97 15.05
N GLU A 120 4.74 -15.97 14.87
CA GLU A 120 5.97 -16.13 15.65
C GLU A 120 7.07 -15.18 15.19
N ASP A 121 7.18 -14.96 13.87
CA ASP A 121 8.20 -14.09 13.29
C ASP A 121 7.90 -12.58 13.54
N ILE A 122 6.62 -12.18 13.59
CA ILE A 122 6.22 -10.79 13.89
C ILE A 122 6.52 -10.41 15.35
N LEU A 123 6.40 -11.34 16.28
CA LEU A 123 6.57 -11.09 17.73
C LEU A 123 8.00 -10.72 18.12
N HIS A 124 8.99 -10.97 17.25
CA HIS A 124 10.41 -10.68 17.53
C HIS A 124 10.91 -9.37 16.93
N THR A 125 10.08 -8.62 16.21
CA THR A 125 10.50 -7.35 15.62
C THR A 125 10.39 -6.22 16.63
N ALA A 126 11.50 -5.51 16.90
CA ALA A 126 11.51 -4.43 17.87
C ALA A 126 10.56 -3.28 17.43
N GLU A 127 9.79 -2.75 18.37
CA GLU A 127 8.86 -1.64 18.11
C GLU A 127 9.53 -0.38 17.57
N GLU A 128 10.81 -0.19 17.91
CA GLU A 128 11.61 0.95 17.45
C GLU A 128 12.10 0.81 16.01
N GLU A 129 12.03 -0.38 15.42
CA GLU A 129 12.41 -0.55 14.02
C GLU A 129 11.43 0.12 13.07
N ASN A 130 11.94 0.62 11.95
CA ASN A 130 11.13 1.27 10.95
C ASN A 130 10.17 0.29 10.27
N ALA A 131 8.91 0.70 10.14
CA ALA A 131 7.92 0.03 9.33
C ALA A 131 8.00 0.50 7.87
N TYR A 132 8.17 1.81 7.68
CA TYR A 132 8.32 2.41 6.34
C TYR A 132 9.00 3.78 6.42
N ILE A 133 9.44 4.27 5.26
CA ILE A 133 9.98 5.62 5.11
C ILE A 133 9.24 6.31 3.97
N ILE A 134 8.56 7.43 4.27
CA ILE A 134 7.93 8.28 3.26
C ILE A 134 8.83 9.44 2.92
N PHE A 135 8.98 9.73 1.62
CA PHE A 135 9.78 10.83 1.14
C PHE A 135 8.90 12.03 0.74
N THR A 136 9.11 13.14 1.41
CA THR A 136 8.44 14.42 1.12
C THR A 136 9.36 15.32 0.29
N SER A 137 8.78 16.28 -0.43
CA SER A 137 9.54 17.37 -1.06
C SER A 137 10.03 18.30 0.05
N GLY A 138 11.33 18.24 0.38
CA GLY A 138 11.91 19.18 1.32
C GLY A 138 11.83 20.63 0.82
N SER A 139 11.88 21.60 1.73
CA SER A 139 11.88 23.04 1.41
C SER A 139 13.02 23.47 0.50
N THR A 140 14.07 22.68 0.42
CA THR A 140 15.24 22.87 -0.42
C THR A 140 15.13 22.21 -1.80
N GLY A 141 13.99 21.56 -2.11
CA GLY A 141 13.79 20.77 -3.33
C GLY A 141 14.35 19.34 -3.27
N GLU A 142 15.17 19.02 -2.28
CA GLU A 142 15.69 17.67 -2.07
C GLU A 142 14.69 16.79 -1.32
N PRO A 143 14.54 15.50 -1.70
CA PRO A 143 13.66 14.58 -0.98
C PRO A 143 14.16 14.40 0.46
N LYS A 144 13.23 14.50 1.43
CA LYS A 144 13.49 14.23 2.85
C LYS A 144 12.73 12.97 3.27
N GLY A 145 13.46 11.95 3.74
CA GLY A 145 12.87 10.73 4.28
C GLY A 145 12.37 10.94 5.70
N VAL A 146 11.12 10.56 5.93
CA VAL A 146 10.47 10.54 7.26
C VAL A 146 10.27 9.07 7.64
N PRO A 147 11.10 8.52 8.55
CA PRO A 147 10.94 7.16 9.01
C PRO A 147 9.76 7.06 9.99
N ILE A 148 8.96 6.03 9.82
CA ILE A 148 7.85 5.68 10.72
C ILE A 148 8.17 4.33 11.33
N SER A 149 8.30 4.29 12.66
CA SER A 149 8.56 3.07 13.39
C SER A 149 7.30 2.20 13.52
N ARG A 150 7.49 0.94 13.89
CA ARG A 150 6.38 0.03 14.21
C ARG A 150 5.55 0.54 15.38
N ARG A 151 6.20 1.16 16.37
CA ARG A 151 5.52 1.83 17.49
C ARG A 151 4.61 2.96 16.99
N ASN A 152 5.10 3.82 16.06
CA ASN A 152 4.29 4.89 15.48
C ASN A 152 3.08 4.31 14.75
N LEU A 153 3.26 3.26 13.97
CA LEU A 153 2.19 2.59 13.23
C LEU A 153 1.15 1.99 14.18
N ASN A 154 1.57 1.29 15.23
CA ASN A 154 0.68 0.74 16.25
C ASN A 154 -0.09 1.83 17.02
N ALA A 155 0.59 2.93 17.37
CA ALA A 155 -0.05 4.07 18.01
C ALA A 155 -1.11 4.71 17.11
N PHE A 156 -0.81 4.84 15.81
CA PHE A 156 -1.76 5.32 14.81
C PHE A 156 -3.01 4.41 14.74
N TYR A 157 -2.85 3.10 14.63
CA TYR A 157 -3.98 2.18 14.60
C TYR A 157 -4.82 2.26 15.87
N THR A 158 -4.17 2.29 17.03
CA THR A 158 -4.85 2.43 18.32
C THR A 158 -5.68 3.72 18.39
N ALA A 159 -5.12 4.83 17.93
CA ALA A 159 -5.82 6.12 17.88
C ALA A 159 -6.99 6.08 16.88
N TYR A 160 -6.78 5.47 15.71
CA TYR A 160 -7.80 5.40 14.66
C TYR A 160 -9.00 4.54 15.07
N HIS A 161 -8.77 3.43 15.78
CA HIS A 161 -9.84 2.63 16.38
C HIS A 161 -10.65 3.40 17.44
N ARG A 162 -10.00 4.31 18.20
CA ARG A 162 -10.69 5.12 19.21
C ARG A 162 -11.61 6.21 18.62
N LEU A 163 -11.57 6.46 17.32
CA LEU A 163 -12.51 7.38 16.65
C LEU A 163 -13.94 6.86 16.63
N GLY A 164 -14.17 5.59 17.01
CA GLY A 164 -15.50 5.01 17.16
C GLY A 164 -16.18 4.64 15.85
N TRP A 165 -15.39 4.44 14.78
CA TRP A 165 -15.91 3.92 13.52
C TRP A 165 -16.59 2.56 13.74
N GLN A 166 -17.80 2.41 13.24
CA GLN A 166 -18.51 1.13 13.20
C GLN A 166 -18.14 0.41 11.89
N LEU A 167 -16.87 -0.01 11.76
CA LEU A 167 -16.33 -0.66 10.56
C LEU A 167 -15.97 -2.10 10.85
N ASP A 168 -16.31 -2.98 9.90
CA ASP A 168 -16.05 -4.42 10.00
C ASP A 168 -15.70 -5.04 8.64
N GLU A 169 -15.68 -6.36 8.58
CA GLU A 169 -15.38 -7.12 7.38
C GLU A 169 -16.40 -7.00 6.24
N ASN A 170 -17.55 -6.38 6.47
CA ASN A 170 -18.56 -6.14 5.45
C ASN A 170 -18.36 -4.78 4.77
N ASP A 171 -17.43 -3.96 5.27
CA ASP A 171 -17.18 -2.65 4.71
C ASP A 171 -16.41 -2.71 3.38
N ARG A 172 -16.72 -1.74 2.55
CA ARG A 172 -16.12 -1.52 1.24
C ARG A 172 -15.46 -0.15 1.27
N MET A 173 -14.13 -0.14 1.21
CA MET A 173 -13.32 1.05 1.48
C MET A 173 -12.53 1.48 0.24
N LEU A 174 -12.52 2.79 -0.02
CA LEU A 174 -11.83 3.39 -1.17
C LEU A 174 -10.33 3.50 -0.92
N GLN A 175 -9.51 3.01 -1.87
CA GLN A 175 -8.09 3.30 -1.97
C GLN A 175 -7.82 4.14 -3.23
N MET A 176 -7.68 5.46 -3.05
CA MET A 176 -7.42 6.40 -4.15
C MET A 176 -6.07 7.12 -4.03
N PHE A 177 -5.40 6.99 -2.90
CA PHE A 177 -4.14 7.70 -2.66
C PHE A 177 -2.95 6.94 -3.21
N GLU A 178 -1.96 7.69 -3.70
CA GLU A 178 -0.69 7.09 -4.06
C GLU A 178 0.00 6.53 -2.82
N LEU A 179 0.61 5.37 -2.96
CA LEU A 179 1.30 4.67 -1.87
C LEU A 179 2.52 5.44 -1.34
N THR A 180 2.93 6.50 -2.02
CA THR A 180 3.98 7.44 -1.59
C THR A 180 3.51 8.44 -0.52
N PHE A 181 2.22 8.48 -0.22
CA PHE A 181 1.63 9.34 0.82
C PHE A 181 1.18 8.51 2.03
N ASP A 182 1.35 9.07 3.23
CA ASP A 182 0.99 8.44 4.50
C ASP A 182 -0.51 8.13 4.64
N VAL A 183 -1.37 8.96 4.07
CA VAL A 183 -2.81 8.73 4.04
C VAL A 183 -3.19 7.40 3.35
N SER A 184 -2.34 6.86 2.48
CA SER A 184 -2.56 5.54 1.87
C SER A 184 -2.66 4.43 2.92
N ILE A 185 -1.99 4.58 4.06
CA ILE A 185 -2.02 3.63 5.19
C ILE A 185 -3.46 3.44 5.71
N VAL A 186 -4.22 4.53 5.82
CA VAL A 186 -5.64 4.48 6.19
C VAL A 186 -6.45 3.74 5.13
N SER A 187 -6.12 3.96 3.86
CA SER A 187 -6.94 3.51 2.74
C SER A 187 -6.69 2.06 2.35
N PHE A 188 -5.50 1.48 2.66
CA PHE A 188 -5.24 0.09 2.31
C PHE A 188 -4.90 -0.81 3.51
N LEU A 189 -4.04 -0.34 4.44
CA LEU A 189 -3.57 -1.23 5.51
C LEU A 189 -4.62 -1.36 6.62
N TYR A 190 -5.30 -0.26 6.98
CA TYR A 190 -6.36 -0.29 8.00
C TYR A 190 -7.54 -1.20 7.60
N PRO A 191 -8.11 -1.13 6.38
CA PRO A 191 -9.14 -2.07 5.95
C PRO A 191 -8.74 -3.53 6.05
N LEU A 192 -7.47 -3.86 5.75
CA LEU A 192 -6.97 -5.23 5.85
C LEU A 192 -7.02 -5.77 7.29
N THR A 193 -6.80 -4.92 8.30
CA THR A 193 -6.91 -5.32 9.71
C THR A 193 -8.35 -5.63 10.14
N LEU A 194 -9.34 -5.09 9.43
CA LEU A 194 -10.76 -5.32 9.66
C LEU A 194 -11.30 -6.52 8.88
N GLY A 195 -10.54 -7.04 7.91
CA GLY A 195 -11.05 -8.01 6.94
C GLY A 195 -11.99 -7.38 5.90
N ALA A 196 -11.99 -6.05 5.79
CA ALA A 196 -12.83 -5.28 4.88
C ALA A 196 -12.35 -5.36 3.42
N CYS A 197 -13.20 -4.97 2.47
CA CYS A 197 -12.86 -4.98 1.06
C CYS A 197 -12.24 -3.64 0.63
N ILE A 198 -11.12 -3.69 -0.09
CA ILE A 198 -10.42 -2.50 -0.62
C ILE A 198 -10.74 -2.36 -2.09
N TYR A 199 -11.19 -1.17 -2.49
CA TYR A 199 -11.44 -0.82 -3.88
C TYR A 199 -10.45 0.22 -4.36
N THR A 200 -9.62 -0.15 -5.32
CA THR A 200 -8.65 0.75 -5.91
C THR A 200 -9.25 1.49 -7.10
N VAL A 201 -8.85 2.75 -7.27
CA VAL A 201 -9.29 3.57 -8.40
C VAL A 201 -8.44 3.25 -9.63
N SER A 202 -9.07 3.18 -10.80
CA SER A 202 -8.36 3.01 -12.08
C SER A 202 -7.35 4.16 -12.28
N PRO A 203 -6.11 3.86 -12.71
CA PRO A 203 -5.15 4.90 -13.08
C PRO A 203 -5.44 5.52 -14.44
N GLU A 204 -6.31 4.89 -15.26
CA GLU A 204 -6.64 5.33 -16.60
C GLU A 204 -7.76 6.38 -16.57
N GLY A 205 -7.65 7.41 -17.43
CA GLY A 205 -8.68 8.45 -17.53
C GLY A 205 -8.57 9.55 -16.48
N VAL A 206 -9.71 10.09 -16.08
CA VAL A 206 -9.78 11.24 -15.16
C VAL A 206 -10.04 10.77 -13.73
N LYS A 207 -9.05 10.92 -12.87
CA LYS A 207 -9.04 10.37 -11.51
C LYS A 207 -10.30 10.69 -10.71
N TYR A 208 -10.80 11.94 -10.73
CA TYR A 208 -11.96 12.31 -9.93
C TYR A 208 -13.27 11.66 -10.43
N ILE A 209 -13.38 11.44 -11.74
CA ILE A 209 -14.51 10.69 -12.33
C ILE A 209 -14.43 9.24 -11.87
N ASN A 210 -13.27 8.61 -12.02
CA ASN A 210 -13.06 7.23 -11.62
C ASN A 210 -13.35 7.00 -10.14
N VAL A 211 -13.08 7.99 -9.28
CA VAL A 211 -13.42 7.93 -7.84
C VAL A 211 -14.92 7.83 -7.66
N ILE A 212 -15.70 8.71 -8.29
CA ILE A 212 -17.17 8.69 -8.18
C ILE A 212 -17.74 7.40 -8.74
N GLU A 213 -17.31 7.01 -9.93
CA GLU A 213 -17.76 5.74 -10.56
C GLU A 213 -17.44 4.53 -9.65
N THR A 214 -16.28 4.52 -8.97
CA THR A 214 -15.93 3.45 -8.05
C THR A 214 -16.82 3.46 -6.81
N LEU A 215 -17.09 4.64 -6.25
CA LEU A 215 -17.96 4.81 -5.07
C LEU A 215 -19.37 4.32 -5.36
N GLU A 216 -19.96 4.73 -6.50
CA GLU A 216 -21.32 4.37 -6.90
C GLU A 216 -21.44 2.91 -7.33
N LYS A 217 -20.56 2.47 -8.25
CA LYS A 217 -20.63 1.12 -8.85
C LYS A 217 -20.52 0.00 -7.84
N TYR A 218 -19.72 0.20 -6.79
CA TYR A 218 -19.42 -0.83 -5.81
C TYR A 218 -20.07 -0.56 -4.45
N ASP A 219 -20.94 0.44 -4.34
CA ASP A 219 -21.63 0.81 -3.09
C ASP A 219 -20.68 0.95 -1.92
N LEU A 220 -19.62 1.78 -2.06
CA LEU A 220 -18.61 1.89 -1.03
C LEU A 220 -19.18 2.53 0.24
N THR A 221 -18.72 2.01 1.40
CA THR A 221 -19.24 2.42 2.70
C THR A 221 -18.35 3.43 3.41
N PHE A 222 -17.06 3.47 3.01
CA PHE A 222 -16.06 4.38 3.57
C PHE A 222 -15.16 4.94 2.48
N ALA A 223 -14.94 6.26 2.52
CA ALA A 223 -13.98 6.93 1.65
C ALA A 223 -13.16 7.96 2.42
N ALA A 224 -11.83 7.91 2.28
CA ALA A 224 -10.96 9.03 2.61
C ALA A 224 -10.62 9.78 1.31
N VAL A 225 -10.75 11.10 1.31
CA VAL A 225 -10.55 11.94 0.13
C VAL A 225 -9.80 13.22 0.44
N ALA A 226 -9.09 13.78 -0.54
CA ALA A 226 -8.45 15.08 -0.40
C ALA A 226 -9.48 16.22 -0.54
N PRO A 227 -9.33 17.35 0.18
CA PRO A 227 -10.20 18.53 0.04
C PRO A 227 -10.30 19.04 -1.40
N SER A 228 -9.21 18.98 -2.15
CA SER A 228 -9.17 19.38 -3.56
C SER A 228 -10.11 18.56 -4.44
N LEU A 229 -10.28 17.26 -4.14
CA LEU A 229 -11.23 16.41 -4.84
C LEU A 229 -12.67 16.92 -4.64
N LEU A 230 -13.03 17.25 -3.38
CA LEU A 230 -14.38 17.76 -3.09
C LEU A 230 -14.66 19.10 -3.80
N GLN A 231 -13.64 19.96 -3.90
CA GLN A 231 -13.78 21.22 -4.65
C GLN A 231 -14.05 20.96 -6.14
N LEU A 232 -13.37 20.00 -6.76
CA LEU A 232 -13.60 19.62 -8.16
C LEU A 232 -14.97 19.00 -8.36
N LEU A 233 -15.45 18.22 -7.40
CA LEU A 233 -16.75 17.53 -7.48
C LEU A 233 -17.94 18.43 -7.12
N ARG A 234 -17.70 19.57 -6.49
CA ARG A 234 -18.77 20.46 -6.00
C ARG A 234 -19.87 20.77 -7.02
N PRO A 235 -19.57 21.06 -8.31
CA PRO A 235 -20.60 21.31 -9.31
C PRO A 235 -21.51 20.12 -9.57
N TYR A 236 -21.03 18.91 -9.33
CA TYR A 236 -21.71 17.64 -9.62
C TYR A 236 -22.41 17.03 -8.40
N PHE A 237 -22.32 17.63 -7.20
CA PHE A 237 -22.95 17.09 -6.00
C PHE A 237 -24.45 16.78 -6.14
N PRO A 238 -25.27 17.56 -6.86
CA PRO A 238 -26.66 17.21 -7.05
C PRO A 238 -26.91 15.91 -7.84
N GLU A 239 -25.93 15.48 -8.63
CA GLU A 239 -26.00 14.30 -9.50
C GLU A 239 -25.36 13.07 -8.85
N ILE A 240 -24.52 13.25 -7.83
CA ILE A 240 -23.82 12.16 -7.12
C ILE A 240 -24.77 11.50 -6.13
N HIS A 241 -24.93 10.18 -6.25
CA HIS A 241 -25.81 9.41 -5.38
C HIS A 241 -25.06 8.26 -4.70
N LEU A 242 -24.71 8.44 -3.42
CA LEU A 242 -23.92 7.50 -2.63
C LEU A 242 -24.68 6.97 -1.41
N PRO A 243 -25.78 6.21 -1.61
CA PRO A 243 -26.66 5.78 -0.51
C PRO A 243 -25.99 4.81 0.47
N ALA A 244 -24.94 4.11 0.03
CA ALA A 244 -24.20 3.17 0.87
C ALA A 244 -23.09 3.84 1.69
N LEU A 245 -22.67 5.07 1.34
CA LEU A 245 -21.55 5.75 1.99
C LEU A 245 -21.91 6.18 3.41
N ARG A 246 -21.27 5.57 4.39
CA ARG A 246 -21.50 5.84 5.82
C ARG A 246 -20.51 6.88 6.37
N TYR A 247 -19.28 6.85 5.88
CA TYR A 247 -18.21 7.72 6.34
C TYR A 247 -17.44 8.34 5.17
N LEU A 248 -17.32 9.68 5.21
CA LEU A 248 -16.47 10.45 4.32
C LEU A 248 -15.43 11.19 5.18
N VAL A 249 -14.18 10.78 5.08
CA VAL A 249 -13.06 11.40 5.77
C VAL A 249 -12.34 12.34 4.82
N VAL A 250 -12.09 13.56 5.27
CA VAL A 250 -11.38 14.58 4.49
C VAL A 250 -10.02 14.82 5.15
N THR A 251 -8.93 14.65 4.40
CA THR A 251 -7.55 14.67 4.92
C THR A 251 -6.60 15.42 4.00
#